data_d094d1cbc5e1770d53d303ea6510757d
#
_entry.id   d094d1cbc5e1770d53d303ea6510757d
#
_cell.length_a   1.000
_cell.length_b   1.000
_cell.length_c   1.000
_cell.angle_alpha   90.00
_cell.angle_beta   90.00
_cell.angle_gamma   90.00
#
_symmetry.space_group_name_H-M   'P 1'
#
loop_
_entity.id
_entity.type
_entity.pdbx_description
1 polymer ?
#
loop_
_entity_poly.entity_id
_entity_poly.type
_entity_poly.pdbx_seq_one_letter_code
_entity_poly.pdbx_strand_id
1 'polypeptide(L)'
;MAAVETQAGAVPNGRIDWTTINWRTVNQNVRRLQSRIVKATQEGRWNKVRALQRLLTHSLSARCLAVKRVTTNQGKKTPGVDGVIWDTPDKKVTAVNELKARGYHPQPLKRVYIPKSDGRQRGLSIPVMNDRARQALHLLALDPIAETKADPNSYGFRIGRAPVDASDQAFRVLCRKGSAKWILKCDIRSCFDRISHQWLLDNVPMDKRILKKWLKAGFIEQGEWHETEAGTPQGGTISPVLMNQTLDGLERVLSENPRFKKNTRPGRQNKVNLVRFADDAIVTGSSKELLENEVKPLIEEFLEIRGLELSPEKTRIVHISEGLTSSVSTSGNMVRGRP
;
A
#
# COMPACT_ATOMS: atom_id res chain seq x y z
N MET A 1 -16.58 49.26 -1.68
CA MET A 1 -16.02 47.99 -1.17
C MET A 1 -15.94 47.04 -2.36
N ALA A 2 -14.73 46.83 -2.90
CA ALA A 2 -14.51 45.99 -4.07
C ALA A 2 -14.42 44.51 -3.64
N ALA A 3 -15.29 43.70 -4.20
CA ALA A 3 -15.26 42.26 -4.02
C ALA A 3 -13.99 41.67 -4.67
N VAL A 4 -13.11 41.10 -3.86
CA VAL A 4 -11.95 40.31 -4.34
C VAL A 4 -12.49 38.99 -4.85
N GLU A 5 -12.65 38.88 -6.17
CA GLU A 5 -12.88 37.58 -6.85
C GLU A 5 -11.67 36.68 -6.62
N THR A 6 -11.85 35.65 -5.82
CA THR A 6 -10.91 34.55 -5.66
C THR A 6 -10.94 33.70 -6.93
N GLN A 7 -10.09 34.02 -7.90
CA GLN A 7 -9.87 33.19 -9.07
C GLN A 7 -9.38 31.80 -8.65
N ALA A 8 -10.20 30.79 -8.92
CA ALA A 8 -9.88 29.39 -8.74
C ALA A 8 -8.76 28.98 -9.73
N GLY A 9 -7.52 28.87 -9.25
CA GLY A 9 -6.60 27.86 -9.76
C GLY A 9 -5.81 28.09 -11.04
N ALA A 10 -5.76 29.26 -11.63
CA ALA A 10 -4.76 29.58 -12.65
C ALA A 10 -3.71 30.51 -12.03
N VAL A 11 -2.51 30.02 -11.83
CA VAL A 11 -1.35 30.89 -11.58
C VAL A 11 -1.11 31.66 -12.88
N PRO A 12 -1.22 32.99 -12.90
CA PRO A 12 -0.80 33.77 -14.06
C PRO A 12 0.69 33.48 -14.28
N ASN A 13 1.18 33.48 -15.49
CA ASN A 13 2.54 33.23 -16.02
C ASN A 13 3.74 33.46 -15.07
N GLY A 14 3.64 33.19 -13.80
CA GLY A 14 4.62 33.38 -12.75
C GLY A 14 5.37 32.09 -12.47
N ARG A 15 6.68 32.16 -12.42
CA ARG A 15 7.55 31.10 -11.89
C ARG A 15 6.99 30.64 -10.54
N ILE A 16 6.77 29.31 -10.40
CA ILE A 16 6.44 28.71 -9.11
C ILE A 16 7.60 29.03 -8.17
N ASP A 17 7.33 29.64 -7.03
CA ASP A 17 8.31 29.74 -5.95
C ASP A 17 7.93 28.72 -4.86
N TRP A 18 8.83 27.76 -4.61
CA TRP A 18 8.59 26.69 -3.64
C TRP A 18 8.35 27.21 -2.22
N THR A 19 8.96 28.34 -1.85
CA THR A 19 8.91 28.90 -0.51
C THR A 19 7.58 29.61 -0.21
N THR A 20 6.92 30.11 -1.25
CA THR A 20 5.66 30.86 -1.14
C THR A 20 4.41 30.02 -1.41
N ILE A 21 4.56 28.70 -1.68
CA ILE A 21 3.43 27.80 -1.95
C ILE A 21 2.46 27.77 -0.76
N ASN A 22 1.21 28.13 -1.00
CA ASN A 22 0.15 27.95 -0.01
C ASN A 22 -0.28 26.48 0.10
N TRP A 23 0.37 25.76 1.01
CA TRP A 23 0.14 24.31 1.22
C TRP A 23 -1.27 23.97 1.68
N ARG A 24 -1.97 24.91 2.34
CA ARG A 24 -3.37 24.73 2.73
C ARG A 24 -4.25 24.61 1.49
N THR A 25 -4.13 25.56 0.57
CA THR A 25 -4.86 25.57 -0.71
C THR A 25 -4.52 24.34 -1.56
N VAL A 26 -3.22 24.00 -1.66
CA VAL A 26 -2.76 22.81 -2.39
C VAL A 26 -3.42 21.53 -1.84
N ASN A 27 -3.43 21.36 -0.51
CA ASN A 27 -4.07 20.20 0.13
C ASN A 27 -5.59 20.19 -0.10
N GLN A 28 -6.27 21.34 0.01
CA GLN A 28 -7.71 21.45 -0.22
C GLN A 28 -8.08 21.03 -1.65
N ASN A 29 -7.34 21.48 -2.66
CA ASN A 29 -7.56 21.13 -4.06
C ASN A 29 -7.45 19.63 -4.28
N VAL A 30 -6.42 18.98 -3.72
CA VAL A 30 -6.24 17.54 -3.85
C VAL A 30 -7.34 16.78 -3.10
N ARG A 31 -7.64 17.14 -1.85
CA ARG A 31 -8.70 16.51 -1.05
C ARG A 31 -10.06 16.60 -1.73
N ARG A 32 -10.37 17.73 -2.37
CA ARG A 32 -11.63 17.91 -3.13
C ARG A 32 -11.75 16.91 -4.27
N LEU A 33 -10.66 16.64 -5.01
CA LEU A 33 -10.64 15.61 -6.05
C LEU A 33 -10.71 14.19 -5.47
N GLN A 34 -9.99 13.93 -4.39
CA GLN A 34 -10.03 12.64 -3.68
C GLN A 34 -11.43 12.29 -3.18
N SER A 35 -12.15 13.23 -2.56
CA SER A 35 -13.54 13.02 -2.11
C SER A 35 -14.47 12.67 -3.28
N ARG A 36 -14.26 13.29 -4.46
CA ARG A 36 -15.03 12.98 -5.68
C ARG A 36 -14.67 11.58 -6.21
N ILE A 37 -13.41 11.15 -6.09
CA ILE A 37 -12.97 9.78 -6.45
C ILE A 37 -13.65 8.78 -5.52
N VAL A 38 -13.64 8.99 -4.19
CA VAL A 38 -14.34 8.13 -3.22
C VAL A 38 -15.80 7.96 -3.60
N LYS A 39 -16.53 9.06 -3.79
CA LYS A 39 -17.95 9.03 -4.16
C LYS A 39 -18.18 8.24 -5.47
N ALA A 40 -17.39 8.51 -6.51
CA ALA A 40 -17.51 7.81 -7.78
C ALA A 40 -17.17 6.31 -7.66
N THR A 41 -16.22 5.94 -6.76
CA THR A 41 -15.87 4.54 -6.47
C THR A 41 -17.01 3.82 -5.76
N GLN A 42 -17.65 4.45 -4.76
CA GLN A 42 -18.81 3.92 -4.04
C GLN A 42 -20.01 3.70 -4.96
N GLU A 43 -20.19 4.61 -5.92
CA GLU A 43 -21.25 4.53 -6.94
C GLU A 43 -20.92 3.56 -8.09
N GLY A 44 -19.74 2.92 -8.12
CA GLY A 44 -19.29 2.03 -9.21
C GLY A 44 -19.05 2.74 -10.54
N ARG A 45 -18.93 4.08 -10.57
CA ARG A 45 -18.83 4.90 -11.80
C ARG A 45 -17.38 4.97 -12.31
N TRP A 46 -16.85 3.85 -12.77
CA TRP A 46 -15.44 3.66 -13.13
C TRP A 46 -14.93 4.62 -14.21
N ASN A 47 -15.75 5.00 -15.18
CA ASN A 47 -15.38 6.02 -16.19
C ASN A 47 -15.08 7.37 -15.52
N LYS A 48 -15.92 7.76 -14.53
CA LYS A 48 -15.72 8.98 -13.75
C LYS A 48 -14.51 8.88 -12.85
N VAL A 49 -14.26 7.72 -12.24
CA VAL A 49 -13.04 7.47 -11.44
C VAL A 49 -11.80 7.71 -12.30
N ARG A 50 -11.71 7.08 -13.48
CA ARG A 50 -10.57 7.27 -14.41
C ARG A 50 -10.37 8.73 -14.82
N ALA A 51 -11.45 9.45 -15.14
CA ALA A 51 -11.40 10.86 -15.50
C ALA A 51 -10.88 11.73 -14.33
N LEU A 52 -11.33 11.47 -13.09
CA LEU A 52 -10.89 12.18 -11.89
C LEU A 52 -9.43 11.85 -11.52
N GLN A 53 -9.00 10.60 -11.65
CA GLN A 53 -7.60 10.22 -11.49
C GLN A 53 -6.70 10.97 -12.46
N ARG A 54 -7.11 11.04 -13.75
CA ARG A 54 -6.38 11.82 -14.75
C ARG A 54 -6.32 13.30 -14.40
N LEU A 55 -7.44 13.90 -13.99
CA LEU A 55 -7.51 15.29 -13.58
C LEU A 55 -6.57 15.56 -12.40
N LEU A 56 -6.56 14.67 -11.39
CA LEU A 56 -5.71 14.80 -10.22
C LEU A 56 -4.23 14.70 -10.58
N THR A 57 -3.83 13.68 -11.33
CA THR A 57 -2.42 13.47 -11.71
C THR A 57 -1.87 14.54 -12.64
N HIS A 58 -2.72 15.31 -13.32
CA HIS A 58 -2.30 16.47 -14.13
C HIS A 58 -2.35 17.79 -13.37
N SER A 59 -2.94 17.84 -12.17
CA SER A 59 -3.06 19.08 -11.42
C SER A 59 -1.72 19.55 -10.84
N LEU A 60 -1.50 20.87 -10.86
CA LEU A 60 -0.31 21.48 -10.25
C LEU A 60 -0.23 21.16 -8.76
N SER A 61 -1.36 21.26 -8.05
CA SER A 61 -1.44 20.96 -6.61
C SER A 61 -0.97 19.56 -6.27
N ALA A 62 -1.38 18.54 -7.04
CA ALA A 62 -0.96 17.16 -6.81
C ALA A 62 0.53 16.95 -7.11
N ARG A 63 1.08 17.58 -8.17
CA ARG A 63 2.52 17.54 -8.46
C ARG A 63 3.34 18.17 -7.33
N CYS A 64 2.92 19.32 -6.81
CA CYS A 64 3.57 19.94 -5.65
C CYS A 64 3.54 19.03 -4.41
N LEU A 65 2.41 18.38 -4.10
CA LEU A 65 2.32 17.45 -2.98
C LEU A 65 3.19 16.21 -3.18
N ALA A 66 3.25 15.68 -4.41
CA ALA A 66 4.10 14.54 -4.72
C ALA A 66 5.59 14.85 -4.49
N VAL A 67 6.07 15.99 -4.98
CA VAL A 67 7.45 16.45 -4.74
C VAL A 67 7.68 16.70 -3.25
N LYS A 68 6.75 17.36 -2.55
CA LYS A 68 6.84 17.59 -1.11
C LYS A 68 6.99 16.26 -0.38
N ARG A 69 6.15 15.25 -0.66
CA ARG A 69 6.16 13.95 0.00
C ARG A 69 7.54 13.28 -0.07
N VAL A 70 8.16 13.26 -1.25
CA VAL A 70 9.45 12.57 -1.42
C VAL A 70 10.65 13.37 -0.92
N THR A 71 10.49 14.69 -0.72
CA THR A 71 11.54 15.57 -0.17
C THR A 71 11.43 15.81 1.32
N THR A 72 10.39 15.27 1.99
CA THR A 72 10.20 15.40 3.44
C THR A 72 10.23 14.08 4.18
N ASN A 73 10.16 12.93 3.48
CA ASN A 73 10.22 11.60 4.09
C ASN A 73 11.64 11.22 4.55
N GLN A 74 11.76 10.11 5.28
CA GLN A 74 13.05 9.61 5.78
C GLN A 74 14.06 9.31 4.66
N GLY A 75 13.58 8.86 3.49
CA GLY A 75 14.40 8.55 2.32
C GLY A 75 14.84 9.76 1.48
N LYS A 76 14.55 11.01 1.90
CA LYS A 76 14.82 12.24 1.13
C LYS A 76 16.29 12.46 0.74
N LYS A 77 17.22 11.88 1.51
CA LYS A 77 18.67 11.97 1.28
C LYS A 77 19.25 10.73 0.61
N THR A 78 18.43 9.73 0.27
CA THR A 78 18.89 8.49 -0.35
C THR A 78 18.67 8.57 -1.87
N PRO A 79 19.71 8.73 -2.70
CA PRO A 79 19.55 8.79 -4.15
C PRO A 79 19.27 7.41 -4.75
N GLY A 80 18.70 7.39 -5.96
CA GLY A 80 18.61 6.21 -6.81
C GLY A 80 19.92 5.93 -7.54
N VAL A 81 19.83 5.31 -8.72
CA VAL A 81 20.98 5.00 -9.58
C VAL A 81 21.61 6.25 -10.20
N ASP A 82 20.83 7.33 -10.34
CA ASP A 82 21.25 8.62 -10.89
C ASP A 82 22.05 9.50 -9.92
N GLY A 83 22.13 9.14 -8.64
CA GLY A 83 22.81 9.93 -7.61
C GLY A 83 22.10 11.24 -7.24
N VAL A 84 20.91 11.54 -7.82
CA VAL A 84 20.23 12.82 -7.68
C VAL A 84 19.37 12.90 -6.44
N ILE A 85 19.46 14.04 -5.72
CA ILE A 85 18.54 14.42 -4.61
C ILE A 85 17.97 15.83 -4.86
N TRP A 86 16.77 16.09 -4.31
CA TRP A 86 16.08 17.39 -4.45
C TRP A 86 16.10 18.13 -3.10
N ASP A 87 17.24 18.71 -2.79
CA ASP A 87 17.53 19.40 -1.52
C ASP A 87 17.22 20.90 -1.55
N THR A 88 17.32 21.56 -2.73
CA THR A 88 17.08 23.00 -2.88
C THR A 88 15.65 23.32 -3.40
N PRO A 89 15.12 24.53 -3.13
CA PRO A 89 13.85 25.01 -3.66
C PRO A 89 13.79 24.94 -5.21
N ASP A 90 14.85 25.33 -5.90
CA ASP A 90 14.90 25.34 -7.37
C ASP A 90 14.80 23.94 -7.96
N LYS A 91 15.51 22.96 -7.40
CA LYS A 91 15.41 21.56 -7.83
C LYS A 91 13.99 21.02 -7.63
N LYS A 92 13.30 21.42 -6.56
CA LYS A 92 11.90 21.02 -6.30
C LYS A 92 10.94 21.64 -7.31
N VAL A 93 11.12 22.88 -7.66
CA VAL A 93 10.32 23.57 -8.70
C VAL A 93 10.53 22.94 -10.06
N THR A 94 11.78 22.69 -10.43
CA THR A 94 12.12 21.98 -11.67
C THR A 94 11.43 20.60 -11.70
N ALA A 95 11.50 19.85 -10.63
CA ALA A 95 10.85 18.55 -10.51
C ALA A 95 9.31 18.63 -10.69
N VAL A 96 8.64 19.63 -10.10
CA VAL A 96 7.19 19.85 -10.29
C VAL A 96 6.85 20.07 -11.76
N ASN A 97 7.72 20.79 -12.50
CA ASN A 97 7.51 21.06 -13.92
C ASN A 97 7.78 19.82 -14.81
N GLU A 98 8.74 18.99 -14.41
CA GLU A 98 9.12 17.76 -15.12
C GLU A 98 8.16 16.58 -14.89
N LEU A 99 7.29 16.63 -13.89
CA LEU A 99 6.29 15.60 -13.64
C LEU A 99 5.17 15.59 -14.71
N LYS A 100 5.55 15.58 -15.98
CA LYS A 100 4.64 15.47 -17.12
C LYS A 100 4.48 14.00 -17.51
N ALA A 101 3.28 13.63 -17.98
CA ALA A 101 2.97 12.25 -18.36
C ALA A 101 3.67 11.79 -19.65
N ARG A 102 3.90 12.69 -20.60
CA ARG A 102 4.46 12.35 -21.92
C ARG A 102 5.98 12.08 -21.86
N GLY A 103 6.42 11.05 -22.58
CA GLY A 103 7.85 10.71 -22.70
C GLY A 103 8.49 10.13 -21.44
N TYR A 104 7.69 9.77 -20.42
CA TYR A 104 8.24 9.20 -19.21
C TYR A 104 8.68 7.74 -19.38
N HIS A 105 9.90 7.46 -18.95
CA HIS A 105 10.48 6.14 -18.78
C HIS A 105 11.09 6.06 -17.37
N PRO A 106 10.74 5.07 -16.54
CA PRO A 106 11.39 4.87 -15.26
C PRO A 106 12.83 4.44 -15.47
N GLN A 107 13.69 4.81 -14.54
CA GLN A 107 15.04 4.27 -14.48
C GLN A 107 15.07 2.95 -13.70
N PRO A 108 16.07 2.09 -13.89
CA PRO A 108 16.28 0.91 -13.05
C PRO A 108 16.37 1.30 -11.56
N LEU A 109 15.93 0.41 -10.67
CA LEU A 109 16.03 0.65 -9.25
C LEU A 109 17.44 0.33 -8.74
N LYS A 110 17.92 1.04 -7.73
CA LYS A 110 19.16 0.72 -7.04
C LYS A 110 18.91 -0.35 -5.98
N ARG A 111 19.47 -1.54 -6.14
CA ARG A 111 19.40 -2.60 -5.13
C ARG A 111 20.39 -2.34 -4.01
N VAL A 112 19.91 -2.41 -2.77
CA VAL A 112 20.72 -2.36 -1.55
C VAL A 112 20.19 -3.39 -0.56
N TYR A 113 21.05 -3.90 0.31
CA TYR A 113 20.67 -4.88 1.32
C TYR A 113 20.75 -4.28 2.70
N ILE A 114 19.75 -4.56 3.53
CA ILE A 114 19.70 -4.23 4.94
C ILE A 114 19.57 -5.50 5.78
N PRO A 115 20.31 -5.59 6.92
CA PRO A 115 20.22 -6.75 7.79
C PRO A 115 18.84 -6.84 8.45
N LYS A 116 18.31 -8.05 8.55
CA LYS A 116 17.15 -8.39 9.39
C LYS A 116 17.62 -8.80 10.78
N SER A 117 16.70 -8.79 11.75
CA SER A 117 16.96 -9.25 13.13
C SER A 117 17.36 -10.73 13.20
N ASP A 118 17.01 -11.54 12.21
CA ASP A 118 17.34 -12.96 12.12
C ASP A 118 18.66 -13.25 11.37
N GLY A 119 19.49 -12.22 11.09
CA GLY A 119 20.75 -12.33 10.38
C GLY A 119 20.63 -12.42 8.85
N ARG A 120 19.43 -12.63 8.30
CA ARG A 120 19.20 -12.61 6.86
C ARG A 120 19.20 -11.18 6.32
N GLN A 121 19.43 -11.03 5.05
CA GLN A 121 19.39 -9.73 4.38
C GLN A 121 18.02 -9.48 3.73
N ARG A 122 17.57 -8.23 3.76
CA ARG A 122 16.39 -7.75 3.02
C ARG A 122 16.86 -6.86 1.86
N GLY A 123 16.57 -7.26 0.64
CA GLY A 123 16.81 -6.41 -0.54
C GLY A 123 15.81 -5.26 -0.59
N LEU A 124 16.32 -4.03 -0.64
CA LEU A 124 15.54 -2.85 -0.95
C LEU A 124 15.86 -2.39 -2.36
N SER A 125 14.85 -2.01 -3.10
CA SER A 125 14.99 -1.46 -4.46
C SER A 125 14.58 0.00 -4.45
N ILE A 126 15.56 0.88 -4.57
CA ILE A 126 15.41 2.33 -4.40
C ILE A 126 15.21 2.99 -5.76
N PRO A 127 14.03 3.54 -6.07
CA PRO A 127 13.80 4.30 -7.29
C PRO A 127 14.51 5.66 -7.25
N VAL A 128 14.80 6.26 -8.39
CA VAL A 128 15.25 7.65 -8.50
C VAL A 128 14.19 8.62 -7.99
N MET A 129 14.57 9.85 -7.64
CA MET A 129 13.65 10.84 -7.06
C MET A 129 12.46 11.14 -7.97
N ASN A 130 12.68 11.20 -9.29
CA ASN A 130 11.61 11.42 -10.27
C ASN A 130 10.56 10.30 -10.23
N ASP A 131 10.99 9.04 -10.20
CA ASP A 131 10.09 7.89 -10.14
C ASP A 131 9.32 7.82 -8.83
N ARG A 132 9.99 8.11 -7.69
CA ARG A 132 9.30 8.22 -6.39
C ARG A 132 8.21 9.30 -6.42
N ALA A 133 8.51 10.47 -7.00
CA ALA A 133 7.53 11.55 -7.09
C ALA A 133 6.36 11.20 -8.02
N ARG A 134 6.62 10.50 -9.14
CA ARG A 134 5.55 9.99 -10.01
C ARG A 134 4.70 8.92 -9.31
N GLN A 135 5.33 8.00 -8.60
CA GLN A 135 4.61 7.04 -7.77
C GLN A 135 3.76 7.74 -6.70
N ALA A 136 4.32 8.74 -6.01
CA ALA A 136 3.58 9.55 -5.03
C ALA A 136 2.41 10.31 -5.67
N LEU A 137 2.58 10.84 -6.88
CA LEU A 137 1.53 11.52 -7.64
C LEU A 137 0.36 10.58 -7.97
N HIS A 138 0.66 9.40 -8.50
CA HIS A 138 -0.37 8.39 -8.81
C HIS A 138 -0.99 7.80 -7.55
N LEU A 139 -0.22 7.68 -6.47
CA LEU A 139 -0.72 7.25 -5.17
C LEU A 139 -1.81 8.18 -4.62
N LEU A 140 -1.68 9.51 -4.78
CA LEU A 140 -2.74 10.45 -4.39
C LEU A 140 -4.09 10.14 -5.07
N ALA A 141 -4.06 9.56 -6.26
CA ALA A 141 -5.27 9.20 -7.01
C ALA A 141 -5.72 7.75 -6.75
N LEU A 142 -4.83 6.87 -6.31
CA LEU A 142 -5.12 5.46 -6.03
C LEU A 142 -5.59 5.23 -4.59
N ASP A 143 -4.98 5.90 -3.61
CA ASP A 143 -5.30 5.78 -2.19
C ASP A 143 -6.81 5.88 -1.88
N PRO A 144 -7.56 6.87 -2.43
CA PRO A 144 -8.99 6.97 -2.16
C PRO A 144 -9.79 5.75 -2.61
N ILE A 145 -9.37 5.09 -3.68
CA ILE A 145 -10.01 3.89 -4.20
C ILE A 145 -9.63 2.68 -3.34
N ALA A 146 -8.33 2.55 -3.04
CA ALA A 146 -7.82 1.48 -2.20
C ALA A 146 -8.50 1.49 -0.82
N GLU A 147 -8.57 2.65 -0.17
CA GLU A 147 -9.21 2.79 1.14
C GLU A 147 -10.72 2.50 1.10
N THR A 148 -11.40 2.88 0.02
CA THR A 148 -12.84 2.61 -0.15
C THR A 148 -13.15 1.12 -0.30
N LYS A 149 -12.20 0.34 -0.85
CA LYS A 149 -12.37 -1.09 -1.13
C LYS A 149 -11.65 -2.03 -0.16
N ALA A 150 -10.81 -1.47 0.70
CA ALA A 150 -9.98 -2.25 1.61
C ALA A 150 -10.82 -3.08 2.58
N ASP A 151 -10.29 -4.23 2.95
CA ASP A 151 -10.87 -5.06 4.01
C ASP A 151 -10.96 -4.28 5.32
N PRO A 152 -12.07 -4.34 6.06
CA PRO A 152 -12.28 -3.59 7.30
C PRO A 152 -11.20 -3.84 8.36
N ASN A 153 -10.75 -5.09 8.49
CA ASN A 153 -9.76 -5.51 9.49
C ASN A 153 -8.34 -5.64 8.90
N SER A 154 -8.02 -4.82 7.90
CA SER A 154 -6.67 -4.61 7.37
C SER A 154 -6.10 -3.28 7.86
N TYR A 155 -4.88 -3.26 8.41
CA TYR A 155 -4.33 -2.12 9.14
C TYR A 155 -3.00 -1.60 8.62
N GLY A 156 -2.11 -2.47 8.13
CA GLY A 156 -0.78 -2.07 7.68
C GLY A 156 -0.78 -1.13 6.47
N PHE A 157 0.11 -0.14 6.47
CA PHE A 157 0.30 0.84 5.39
C PHE A 157 -0.94 1.67 5.00
N ARG A 158 -1.96 1.73 5.84
CA ARG A 158 -3.18 2.53 5.61
C ARG A 158 -3.14 3.82 6.42
N ILE A 159 -3.64 4.89 5.81
CA ILE A 159 -3.68 6.21 6.44
C ILE A 159 -4.63 6.19 7.64
N GLY A 160 -4.15 6.71 8.78
CA GLY A 160 -4.93 6.78 10.02
C GLY A 160 -5.11 5.45 10.74
N ARG A 161 -4.32 4.43 10.37
CA ARG A 161 -4.27 3.13 11.06
C ARG A 161 -2.87 2.84 11.58
N ALA A 162 -2.79 2.28 12.77
CA ALA A 162 -1.56 1.97 13.48
C ALA A 162 -1.50 0.49 13.91
N PRO A 163 -0.33 -0.04 14.26
CA PRO A 163 -0.22 -1.41 14.79
C PRO A 163 -1.11 -1.69 16.00
N VAL A 164 -1.33 -0.67 16.84
CA VAL A 164 -2.20 -0.76 18.01
C VAL A 164 -3.65 -1.09 17.63
N ASP A 165 -4.14 -0.58 16.49
CA ASP A 165 -5.51 -0.86 16.02
C ASP A 165 -5.68 -2.34 15.64
N ALA A 166 -4.64 -2.93 15.03
CA ALA A 166 -4.62 -4.35 14.71
C ALA A 166 -4.58 -5.21 15.99
N SER A 167 -3.77 -4.79 16.98
CA SER A 167 -3.69 -5.45 18.30
C SER A 167 -4.99 -5.36 19.07
N ASP A 168 -5.64 -4.21 19.08
CA ASP A 168 -6.95 -4.01 19.71
C ASP A 168 -8.02 -4.89 19.05
N GLN A 169 -8.04 -4.96 17.71
CA GLN A 169 -8.97 -5.84 17.02
C GLN A 169 -8.69 -7.32 17.29
N ALA A 170 -7.43 -7.74 17.33
CA ALA A 170 -7.06 -9.10 17.71
C ALA A 170 -7.53 -9.42 19.15
N PHE A 171 -7.33 -8.50 20.08
CA PHE A 171 -7.84 -8.61 21.43
C PHE A 171 -9.36 -8.75 21.46
N ARG A 172 -10.11 -7.90 20.76
CA ARG A 172 -11.58 -7.93 20.71
C ARG A 172 -12.14 -9.27 20.22
N VAL A 173 -11.49 -9.91 19.26
CA VAL A 173 -11.96 -11.20 18.71
C VAL A 173 -11.55 -12.40 19.57
N LEU A 174 -10.58 -12.25 20.47
CA LEU A 174 -10.02 -13.34 21.28
C LEU A 174 -10.35 -13.29 22.78
N CYS A 175 -10.59 -12.09 23.36
CA CYS A 175 -10.66 -11.93 24.83
C CYS A 175 -11.91 -12.51 25.49
N ARG A 176 -13.01 -12.70 24.77
CA ARG A 176 -14.27 -13.14 25.38
C ARG A 176 -14.24 -14.63 25.68
N LYS A 177 -14.89 -15.05 26.79
CA LYS A 177 -15.00 -16.47 27.21
C LYS A 177 -15.53 -17.38 26.08
N GLY A 178 -16.43 -16.86 25.25
CA GLY A 178 -17.01 -17.58 24.10
C GLY A 178 -16.26 -17.40 22.79
N SER A 179 -15.09 -16.75 22.75
CA SER A 179 -14.30 -16.54 21.52
C SER A 179 -13.65 -17.82 21.01
N ALA A 180 -13.16 -17.77 19.78
CA ALA A 180 -12.33 -18.82 19.21
C ALA A 180 -11.05 -19.03 20.04
N LYS A 181 -10.61 -20.29 20.12
CA LYS A 181 -9.40 -20.65 20.86
C LYS A 181 -8.23 -21.04 19.96
N TRP A 182 -8.48 -21.25 18.68
CA TRP A 182 -7.47 -21.62 17.70
C TRP A 182 -7.19 -20.46 16.75
N ILE A 183 -5.94 -20.29 16.38
CA ILE A 183 -5.44 -19.19 15.57
C ILE A 183 -4.51 -19.74 14.51
N LEU A 184 -4.84 -19.49 13.25
CA LEU A 184 -3.94 -19.66 12.11
C LEU A 184 -3.12 -18.38 11.96
N LYS A 185 -1.82 -18.43 12.18
CA LYS A 185 -0.86 -17.37 11.85
C LYS A 185 -0.43 -17.57 10.40
N CYS A 186 -0.73 -16.61 9.55
CA CYS A 186 -0.36 -16.62 8.14
C CYS A 186 0.89 -15.75 7.93
N ASP A 187 1.92 -16.32 7.33
CA ASP A 187 3.08 -15.58 6.81
C ASP A 187 3.13 -15.83 5.30
N ILE A 188 3.12 -14.77 4.50
CA ILE A 188 3.17 -14.87 3.05
C ILE A 188 4.64 -14.83 2.61
N ARG A 189 5.06 -15.87 1.88
CA ARG A 189 6.45 -16.01 1.44
C ARG A 189 6.85 -14.90 0.48
N SER A 190 7.82 -14.07 0.87
CA SER A 190 8.38 -12.99 0.03
C SER A 190 7.29 -12.16 -0.68
N CYS A 191 6.26 -11.73 0.05
CA CYS A 191 5.04 -11.14 -0.49
C CYS A 191 5.33 -10.07 -1.56
N PHE A 192 6.18 -9.07 -1.26
CA PHE A 192 6.50 -8.00 -2.20
C PHE A 192 7.20 -8.47 -3.47
N ASP A 193 7.98 -9.54 -3.40
CA ASP A 193 8.84 -10.00 -4.50
C ASP A 193 8.12 -10.96 -5.45
N ARG A 194 6.93 -11.46 -5.08
CA ARG A 194 6.24 -12.54 -5.80
C ARG A 194 4.89 -12.17 -6.39
N ILE A 195 4.34 -11.01 -6.09
CA ILE A 195 3.03 -10.59 -6.62
C ILE A 195 3.04 -10.66 -8.15
N SER A 196 2.06 -11.35 -8.73
CA SER A 196 1.90 -11.45 -10.17
C SER A 196 1.73 -10.08 -10.83
N HIS A 197 2.62 -9.73 -11.77
CA HIS A 197 2.50 -8.51 -12.57
C HIS A 197 1.21 -8.50 -13.38
N GLN A 198 0.80 -9.64 -13.94
CA GLN A 198 -0.44 -9.74 -14.69
C GLN A 198 -1.65 -9.44 -13.81
N TRP A 199 -1.67 -10.05 -12.59
CA TRP A 199 -2.76 -9.76 -11.65
C TRP A 199 -2.85 -8.27 -11.31
N LEU A 200 -1.72 -7.61 -11.03
CA LEU A 200 -1.68 -6.17 -10.76
C LEU A 200 -2.21 -5.35 -11.94
N LEU A 201 -1.80 -5.70 -13.16
CA LEU A 201 -2.24 -5.00 -14.37
C LEU A 201 -3.74 -5.15 -14.62
N ASP A 202 -4.33 -6.29 -14.24
CA ASP A 202 -5.75 -6.55 -14.47
C ASP A 202 -6.64 -5.95 -13.38
N ASN A 203 -6.17 -5.91 -12.13
CA ASN A 203 -7.00 -5.61 -10.96
C ASN A 203 -6.76 -4.22 -10.35
N VAL A 204 -5.57 -3.62 -10.50
CA VAL A 204 -5.29 -2.31 -9.91
C VAL A 204 -5.93 -1.19 -10.76
N PRO A 205 -6.80 -0.36 -10.19
CA PRO A 205 -7.54 0.67 -10.93
C PRO A 205 -6.71 1.95 -11.15
N MET A 206 -5.65 1.85 -11.96
CA MET A 206 -4.79 2.98 -12.36
C MET A 206 -4.40 2.90 -13.84
N ASP A 207 -3.63 3.88 -14.35
CA ASP A 207 -3.10 3.81 -15.72
C ASP A 207 -2.16 2.60 -15.86
N LYS A 208 -2.62 1.60 -16.60
CA LYS A 208 -1.90 0.32 -16.81
C LYS A 208 -0.55 0.49 -17.50
N ARG A 209 -0.42 1.50 -18.37
CA ARG A 209 0.85 1.78 -19.09
C ARG A 209 1.92 2.25 -18.11
N ILE A 210 1.56 3.12 -17.17
CA ILE A 210 2.45 3.60 -16.12
C ILE A 210 2.80 2.48 -15.15
N LEU A 211 1.80 1.72 -14.69
CA LEU A 211 2.02 0.58 -13.80
C LEU A 211 2.98 -0.43 -14.44
N LYS A 212 2.72 -0.84 -15.70
CA LYS A 212 3.59 -1.77 -16.44
C LYS A 212 5.03 -1.29 -16.52
N LYS A 213 5.24 0.02 -16.78
CA LYS A 213 6.58 0.62 -16.82
C LYS A 213 7.31 0.47 -15.47
N TRP A 214 6.65 0.72 -14.35
CA TRP A 214 7.27 0.56 -13.02
C TRP A 214 7.57 -0.90 -12.69
N LEU A 215 6.65 -1.81 -12.99
CA LEU A 215 6.85 -3.24 -12.75
C LEU A 215 8.01 -3.84 -13.57
N LYS A 216 8.26 -3.28 -14.77
CA LYS A 216 9.29 -3.74 -15.70
C LYS A 216 10.55 -2.84 -15.72
N ALA A 217 10.72 -1.97 -14.71
CA ALA A 217 11.89 -1.07 -14.69
C ALA A 217 13.23 -1.79 -14.47
N GLY A 218 13.21 -2.98 -13.88
CA GLY A 218 14.42 -3.71 -13.50
C GLY A 218 15.15 -3.07 -12.32
N PHE A 219 16.27 -3.64 -11.94
CA PHE A 219 17.14 -3.09 -10.91
C PHE A 219 18.61 -3.28 -11.25
N ILE A 220 19.46 -2.43 -10.69
CA ILE A 220 20.91 -2.54 -10.76
C ILE A 220 21.42 -3.08 -9.43
N GLU A 221 22.16 -4.16 -9.50
CA GLU A 221 22.85 -4.81 -8.40
C GLU A 221 24.32 -5.04 -8.78
N GLN A 222 25.25 -4.56 -7.96
CA GLN A 222 26.70 -4.67 -8.21
C GLN A 222 27.15 -4.17 -9.60
N GLY A 223 26.40 -3.24 -10.19
CA GLY A 223 26.68 -2.68 -11.51
C GLY A 223 25.99 -3.38 -12.69
N GLU A 224 25.36 -4.53 -12.45
CA GLU A 224 24.64 -5.31 -13.45
C GLU A 224 23.14 -5.01 -13.42
N TRP A 225 22.51 -4.98 -14.59
CA TRP A 225 21.06 -4.82 -14.73
C TRP A 225 20.34 -6.17 -14.67
N HIS A 226 19.27 -6.23 -13.90
CA HIS A 226 18.42 -7.41 -13.73
C HIS A 226 16.96 -7.09 -14.07
N GLU A 227 16.32 -7.96 -14.82
CA GLU A 227 14.88 -7.84 -15.10
C GLU A 227 14.03 -8.16 -13.87
N THR A 228 12.82 -7.58 -13.82
CA THR A 228 11.81 -7.90 -12.80
C THR A 228 10.65 -8.64 -13.46
N GLU A 229 10.45 -9.90 -13.12
CA GLU A 229 9.38 -10.73 -13.69
C GLU A 229 8.12 -10.73 -12.82
N ALA A 230 8.28 -10.59 -11.51
CA ALA A 230 7.21 -10.54 -10.51
C ALA A 230 7.50 -9.53 -9.42
N GLY A 231 6.52 -9.27 -8.60
CA GLY A 231 6.65 -8.45 -7.40
C GLY A 231 6.50 -6.95 -7.63
N THR A 232 6.59 -6.23 -6.53
CA THR A 232 6.68 -4.78 -6.49
C THR A 232 7.91 -4.37 -5.68
N PRO A 233 8.66 -3.33 -6.08
CA PRO A 233 9.92 -3.01 -5.42
C PRO A 233 9.74 -2.64 -3.95
N GLN A 234 10.43 -3.37 -3.05
CA GLN A 234 10.52 -2.97 -1.65
C GLN A 234 11.33 -1.67 -1.56
N GLY A 235 10.64 -0.55 -1.28
CA GLY A 235 11.20 0.80 -1.29
C GLY A 235 10.51 1.75 -2.27
N GLY A 236 9.66 1.24 -3.16
CA GLY A 236 8.78 2.05 -3.99
C GLY A 236 7.69 2.75 -3.16
N THR A 237 7.42 4.01 -3.47
CA THR A 237 6.41 4.82 -2.75
C THR A 237 4.98 4.24 -2.87
N ILE A 238 4.66 3.59 -3.99
CA ILE A 238 3.33 3.02 -4.27
C ILE A 238 3.21 1.55 -3.88
N SER A 239 4.33 0.84 -3.72
CA SER A 239 4.35 -0.62 -3.50
C SER A 239 3.53 -1.10 -2.29
N PRO A 240 3.50 -0.39 -1.14
CA PRO A 240 2.65 -0.80 -0.01
C PRO A 240 1.15 -0.83 -0.36
N VAL A 241 0.66 0.12 -1.15
CA VAL A 241 -0.75 0.14 -1.56
C VAL A 241 -1.04 -0.92 -2.62
N LEU A 242 -0.10 -1.19 -3.53
CA LEU A 242 -0.24 -2.30 -4.50
C LEU A 242 -0.33 -3.65 -3.77
N MET A 243 0.53 -3.88 -2.78
CA MET A 243 0.51 -5.07 -1.94
C MET A 243 -0.82 -5.18 -1.17
N ASN A 244 -1.28 -4.10 -0.52
CA ASN A 244 -2.57 -4.12 0.16
C ASN A 244 -3.73 -4.45 -0.79
N GLN A 245 -3.78 -3.83 -1.98
CA GLN A 245 -4.82 -4.16 -2.98
C GLN A 245 -4.75 -5.61 -3.46
N THR A 246 -3.55 -6.20 -3.49
CA THR A 246 -3.38 -7.62 -3.81
C THR A 246 -4.00 -8.50 -2.73
N LEU A 247 -3.90 -8.12 -1.47
CA LEU A 247 -4.39 -8.91 -0.33
C LEU A 247 -5.81 -8.54 0.11
N ASP A 248 -6.33 -7.39 -0.33
CA ASP A 248 -7.71 -6.98 -0.05
C ASP A 248 -8.72 -7.89 -0.75
N GLY A 249 -9.81 -8.17 -0.07
CA GLY A 249 -10.81 -9.15 -0.47
C GLY A 249 -10.66 -10.50 0.22
N LEU A 250 -9.55 -10.77 0.90
CA LEU A 250 -9.38 -12.00 1.68
C LEU A 250 -10.41 -12.11 2.81
N GLU A 251 -10.65 -11.02 3.55
CA GLU A 251 -11.69 -11.00 4.57
C GLU A 251 -13.07 -11.23 3.97
N ARG A 252 -13.34 -10.71 2.78
CA ARG A 252 -14.60 -10.93 2.08
C ARG A 252 -14.78 -12.38 1.68
N VAL A 253 -13.76 -13.03 1.10
CA VAL A 253 -13.81 -14.46 0.73
C VAL A 253 -14.16 -15.31 1.95
N LEU A 254 -13.53 -15.06 3.10
CA LEU A 254 -13.85 -15.78 4.34
C LEU A 254 -15.25 -15.45 4.85
N SER A 255 -15.65 -14.16 4.86
CA SER A 255 -16.93 -13.75 5.44
C SER A 255 -18.17 -14.07 4.58
N GLU A 256 -18.00 -14.22 3.27
CA GLU A 256 -19.05 -14.60 2.34
C GLU A 256 -19.25 -16.12 2.26
N ASN A 257 -18.27 -16.91 2.70
CA ASN A 257 -18.41 -18.36 2.77
C ASN A 257 -19.58 -18.75 3.70
N PRO A 258 -20.55 -19.58 3.23
CA PRO A 258 -21.75 -19.94 4.02
C PRO A 258 -21.43 -20.52 5.38
N ARG A 259 -20.29 -21.22 5.54
CA ARG A 259 -19.85 -21.83 6.80
C ARG A 259 -19.28 -20.82 7.80
N PHE A 260 -18.79 -19.63 7.31
CA PHE A 260 -18.13 -18.63 8.15
C PHE A 260 -18.91 -17.34 8.28
N LYS A 261 -19.99 -17.19 7.52
CA LYS A 261 -20.84 -15.98 7.52
C LYS A 261 -21.43 -15.71 8.88
N LYS A 262 -21.05 -14.61 9.52
CA LYS A 262 -21.35 -14.27 10.93
C LYS A 262 -22.84 -14.36 11.31
N ASN A 263 -23.75 -14.05 10.40
CA ASN A 263 -25.19 -14.05 10.64
C ASN A 263 -25.86 -15.43 10.52
N THR A 264 -25.10 -16.48 10.23
CA THR A 264 -25.58 -17.86 10.15
C THR A 264 -25.25 -18.65 11.40
N ARG A 265 -25.98 -19.77 11.64
CA ARG A 265 -25.66 -20.67 12.75
C ARG A 265 -24.26 -21.28 12.63
N PRO A 266 -23.83 -21.82 11.46
CA PRO A 266 -22.46 -22.32 11.30
C PRO A 266 -21.41 -21.24 11.54
N GLY A 267 -21.60 -20.03 11.01
CA GLY A 267 -20.63 -18.94 11.16
C GLY A 267 -20.44 -18.49 12.60
N ARG A 268 -21.53 -18.47 13.42
CA ARG A 268 -21.43 -18.22 14.87
C ARG A 268 -20.70 -19.33 15.61
N GLN A 269 -20.80 -20.59 15.16
CA GLN A 269 -20.09 -21.73 15.76
C GLN A 269 -18.62 -21.74 15.33
N ASN A 270 -18.31 -21.49 14.07
CA ASN A 270 -16.97 -21.57 13.51
C ASN A 270 -16.06 -20.41 13.90
N LYS A 271 -16.62 -19.22 14.20
CA LYS A 271 -15.93 -18.04 14.77
C LYS A 271 -14.71 -17.61 13.97
N VAL A 272 -14.80 -17.67 12.63
CA VAL A 272 -13.74 -17.27 11.73
C VAL A 272 -13.70 -15.74 11.63
N ASN A 273 -12.55 -15.14 12.00
CA ASN A 273 -12.29 -13.71 11.86
C ASN A 273 -10.86 -13.51 11.36
N LEU A 274 -10.69 -12.59 10.42
CA LEU A 274 -9.37 -12.16 9.92
C LEU A 274 -8.97 -10.85 10.61
N VAL A 275 -7.70 -10.75 11.00
CA VAL A 275 -7.02 -9.49 11.34
C VAL A 275 -5.69 -9.47 10.61
N ARG A 276 -5.48 -8.46 9.76
CA ARG A 276 -4.30 -8.35 8.89
C ARG A 276 -3.54 -7.05 9.13
N PHE A 277 -2.23 -7.16 9.26
CA PHE A 277 -1.31 -6.01 9.26
C PHE A 277 -0.28 -6.20 8.14
N ALA A 278 -0.47 -5.51 7.03
CA ALA A 278 0.30 -5.69 5.80
C ALA A 278 0.23 -7.14 5.28
N ASP A 279 1.37 -7.84 5.20
CA ASP A 279 1.50 -9.24 4.82
C ASP A 279 1.36 -10.23 6.01
N ASP A 280 1.40 -9.73 7.25
CA ASP A 280 1.13 -10.54 8.44
C ASP A 280 -0.39 -10.64 8.68
N ALA A 281 -0.91 -11.83 8.88
CA ALA A 281 -2.31 -12.05 9.17
C ALA A 281 -2.53 -13.14 10.23
N ILE A 282 -3.61 -12.98 11.00
CA ILE A 282 -4.15 -14.02 11.87
C ILE A 282 -5.59 -14.31 11.48
N VAL A 283 -5.97 -15.59 11.49
CA VAL A 283 -7.35 -16.03 11.32
C VAL A 283 -7.76 -16.88 12.51
N THR A 284 -8.85 -16.51 13.17
CA THR A 284 -9.38 -17.27 14.30
C THR A 284 -10.29 -18.40 13.83
N GLY A 285 -10.45 -19.46 14.64
CA GLY A 285 -11.38 -20.56 14.36
C GLY A 285 -11.75 -21.34 15.61
N SER A 286 -12.89 -22.07 15.55
CA SER A 286 -13.39 -22.87 16.66
C SER A 286 -12.57 -24.12 16.95
N SER A 287 -11.91 -24.69 15.93
CA SER A 287 -11.05 -25.86 16.08
C SER A 287 -9.82 -25.77 15.16
N LYS A 288 -8.83 -26.63 15.42
CA LYS A 288 -7.63 -26.77 14.61
C LYS A 288 -7.96 -27.33 13.23
N GLU A 289 -8.80 -28.35 13.18
CA GLU A 289 -9.24 -29.05 11.96
C GLU A 289 -9.99 -28.10 11.02
N LEU A 290 -10.83 -27.21 11.55
CA LEU A 290 -11.51 -26.18 10.77
C LEU A 290 -10.50 -25.27 10.08
N LEU A 291 -9.49 -24.81 10.82
CA LEU A 291 -8.47 -23.92 10.28
C LEU A 291 -7.59 -24.62 9.25
N GLU A 292 -7.23 -25.90 9.47
CA GLU A 292 -6.35 -26.68 8.62
C GLU A 292 -7.02 -27.13 7.33
N ASN A 293 -8.26 -27.65 7.44
CA ASN A 293 -8.93 -28.34 6.34
C ASN A 293 -9.88 -27.46 5.53
N GLU A 294 -10.28 -26.29 6.06
CA GLU A 294 -11.26 -25.44 5.39
C GLU A 294 -10.77 -24.00 5.20
N VAL A 295 -10.21 -23.37 6.24
CA VAL A 295 -9.82 -21.96 6.19
C VAL A 295 -8.50 -21.79 5.42
N LYS A 296 -7.50 -22.60 5.76
CA LYS A 296 -6.17 -22.53 5.12
C LYS A 296 -6.23 -22.78 3.61
N PRO A 297 -6.93 -23.81 3.09
CA PRO A 297 -7.07 -24.02 1.65
C PRO A 297 -7.71 -22.83 0.91
N LEU A 298 -8.73 -22.19 1.48
CA LEU A 298 -9.33 -21.01 0.90
C LEU A 298 -8.36 -19.80 0.81
N ILE A 299 -7.48 -19.68 1.81
CA ILE A 299 -6.44 -18.64 1.80
C ILE A 299 -5.39 -18.98 0.72
N GLU A 300 -4.99 -20.24 0.61
CA GLU A 300 -4.03 -20.70 -0.39
C GLU A 300 -4.55 -20.46 -1.81
N GLU A 301 -5.79 -20.85 -2.11
CA GLU A 301 -6.45 -20.57 -3.39
C GLU A 301 -6.53 -19.05 -3.68
N PHE A 302 -6.89 -18.24 -2.68
CA PHE A 302 -6.91 -16.79 -2.82
C PHE A 302 -5.52 -16.21 -3.16
N LEU A 303 -4.46 -16.74 -2.58
CA LEU A 303 -3.09 -16.28 -2.79
C LEU A 303 -2.53 -16.76 -4.14
N GLU A 304 -2.81 -18.00 -4.54
CA GLU A 304 -2.30 -18.61 -5.76
C GLU A 304 -2.61 -17.80 -7.02
N ILE A 305 -3.85 -17.37 -7.18
CA ILE A 305 -4.27 -16.52 -8.32
C ILE A 305 -3.50 -15.19 -8.38
N ARG A 306 -2.86 -14.78 -7.29
CA ARG A 306 -2.07 -13.55 -7.14
C ARG A 306 -0.57 -13.79 -7.26
N GLY A 307 -0.16 -15.05 -7.52
CA GLY A 307 1.23 -15.46 -7.58
C GLY A 307 1.88 -15.59 -6.20
N LEU A 308 1.08 -15.67 -5.14
CA LEU A 308 1.53 -15.72 -3.75
C LEU A 308 1.29 -17.09 -3.14
N GLU A 309 2.05 -17.41 -2.10
CA GLU A 309 1.90 -18.65 -1.32
C GLU A 309 2.13 -18.38 0.17
N LEU A 310 1.52 -19.19 1.02
CA LEU A 310 1.86 -19.21 2.45
C LEU A 310 3.26 -19.80 2.65
N SER A 311 4.01 -19.25 3.61
CA SER A 311 5.30 -19.82 4.03
C SER A 311 5.06 -21.10 4.85
N PRO A 312 5.45 -22.30 4.37
CA PRO A 312 5.26 -23.55 5.13
C PRO A 312 5.97 -23.54 6.48
N GLU A 313 7.14 -22.88 6.53
CA GLU A 313 7.98 -22.84 7.74
C GLU A 313 7.42 -21.95 8.85
N LYS A 314 6.68 -20.89 8.47
CA LYS A 314 6.24 -19.85 9.41
C LYS A 314 4.73 -19.84 9.64
N THR A 315 3.95 -20.38 8.70
CA THR A 315 2.50 -20.54 8.87
C THR A 315 2.21 -21.66 9.83
N ARG A 316 1.48 -21.38 10.91
CA ARG A 316 1.17 -22.36 11.96
C ARG A 316 -0.17 -22.11 12.62
N ILE A 317 -0.79 -23.21 13.06
CA ILE A 317 -2.02 -23.16 13.87
C ILE A 317 -1.61 -23.36 15.32
N VAL A 318 -2.01 -22.43 16.18
CA VAL A 318 -1.67 -22.43 17.61
C VAL A 318 -2.94 -22.31 18.44
N HIS A 319 -2.95 -22.88 19.64
CA HIS A 319 -4.00 -22.64 20.63
C HIS A 319 -3.66 -21.39 21.45
N ILE A 320 -4.69 -20.64 21.88
CA ILE A 320 -4.51 -19.37 22.61
C ILE A 320 -3.74 -19.57 23.93
N SER A 321 -3.81 -20.75 24.55
CA SER A 321 -3.08 -21.08 25.79
C SER A 321 -1.57 -21.18 25.60
N GLU A 322 -1.09 -21.36 24.37
CA GLU A 322 0.34 -21.43 24.06
C GLU A 322 1.00 -20.04 23.99
N GLY A 323 0.19 -18.99 24.16
CA GLY A 323 0.61 -17.60 24.08
C GLY A 323 0.77 -17.09 22.66
N LEU A 324 0.27 -15.89 22.41
CA LEU A 324 0.52 -15.13 21.18
C LEU A 324 1.85 -14.36 21.35
N THR A 325 2.99 -15.03 21.26
CA THR A 325 4.24 -14.33 21.00
C THR A 325 4.15 -13.74 19.59
N SER A 326 3.74 -12.48 19.52
CA SER A 326 3.44 -11.82 18.26
C SER A 326 4.71 -11.50 17.49
N SER A 327 4.82 -12.00 16.28
CA SER A 327 5.67 -11.43 15.23
C SER A 327 5.32 -9.95 14.91
N VAL A 328 4.17 -9.47 15.33
CA VAL A 328 3.76 -8.05 15.26
C VAL A 328 4.70 -7.12 16.04
N SER A 329 5.40 -7.62 17.08
CA SER A 329 6.37 -6.81 17.82
C SER A 329 7.71 -6.60 17.12
N THR A 330 8.06 -7.43 16.13
CA THR A 330 9.36 -7.32 15.44
C THR A 330 9.34 -6.33 14.27
N SER A 331 8.17 -6.01 13.73
CA SER A 331 8.00 -4.92 12.75
C SER A 331 7.92 -3.53 13.39
N GLY A 332 7.82 -3.48 14.73
CA GLY A 332 7.66 -2.24 15.51
C GLY A 332 8.91 -1.35 15.66
N ASN A 333 10.07 -1.74 15.12
CA ASN A 333 11.28 -0.91 15.19
C ASN A 333 11.32 0.22 14.13
N MET A 334 10.25 0.46 13.37
CA MET A 334 10.18 1.58 12.43
C MET A 334 9.45 2.82 12.98
N VAL A 335 9.05 2.84 14.25
CA VAL A 335 8.42 4.01 14.89
C VAL A 335 9.04 4.28 16.26
N ARG A 336 10.31 4.66 16.28
CA ARG A 336 10.84 5.52 17.33
C ARG A 336 11.20 6.88 16.71
N GLY A 337 10.18 7.66 16.41
CA GLY A 337 10.26 9.11 16.31
C GLY A 337 9.71 9.68 17.62
N ARG A 338 10.58 10.19 18.48
CA ARG A 338 10.20 11.07 19.60
C ARG A 338 9.79 12.44 19.05
N PRO A 339 9.10 13.24 19.88
CA PRO A 339 8.23 14.36 19.51
C PRO A 339 8.93 15.49 18.78
#